data_73e634f61c935d76b293f633810e48a1
#
_entry.id   73e634f61c935d76b293f633810e48a1
#
_cell.length_a   1.000
_cell.length_b   1.000
_cell.length_c   1.000
_cell.angle_alpha   90.00
_cell.angle_beta   90.00
_cell.angle_gamma   90.00
#
_symmetry.space_group_name_H-M   'P 1'
#
loop_
_entity.id
_entity.type
_entity.pdbx_description
1 polymer ?
#
loop_
_entity_poly.entity_id
_entity_poly.type
_entity_poly.pdbx_seq_one_letter_code
_entity_poly.pdbx_strand_id
1 'polypeptide(L)'
;MSERHLLRPESGSIVVGRRERPDCNPPWATRLIAGALVFLAFAAFVAPVAQASSDKADTAGESYQALYGVPYVQDGDTVRIGKQAIRLFGIDAPEQKQGCRDRHGAAYACGERAKRALVSLINNQSLRCLVNDIDRYQRAVAVCYLADGASGTRSSSGHAGSSSVESINARMVESGWALAYRHYSNDFVPAEERARLAGRGVWQGTFEKPWVWRHQGAARAAQERGARQDAAPVQGQCQIKGNINAHGDRIYHLPGQPSYANTRISPEKGERYFCTESEARAAGWRPSRARD
;
A
#
# COMPACT_ATOMS: atom_id res chain seq x y z
N MET A 1 1.52 61.92 -23.49
CA MET A 1 0.70 61.53 -24.66
C MET A 1 1.17 60.11 -25.04
N SER A 2 0.42 59.10 -24.64
CA SER A 2 0.54 57.76 -25.22
C SER A 2 -0.70 56.97 -24.74
N GLU A 3 -1.55 56.68 -25.70
CA GLU A 3 -2.84 56.01 -25.52
C GLU A 3 -2.67 54.55 -25.18
N ARG A 4 -3.42 54.08 -24.18
CA ARG A 4 -3.57 52.64 -23.84
C ARG A 4 -4.75 52.09 -24.62
N HIS A 5 -4.49 51.18 -25.54
CA HIS A 5 -5.52 50.36 -26.18
C HIS A 5 -5.95 49.24 -25.20
N LEU A 6 -7.19 49.34 -24.77
CA LEU A 6 -7.92 48.28 -24.03
C LEU A 6 -8.49 47.28 -25.09
N LEU A 7 -8.00 46.09 -25.11
CA LEU A 7 -8.62 44.98 -25.82
C LEU A 7 -9.64 44.28 -24.89
N ARG A 8 -10.89 44.28 -25.32
CA ARG A 8 -11.98 43.49 -24.74
C ARG A 8 -11.82 42.03 -25.06
N PRO A 9 -12.12 41.08 -24.12
CA PRO A 9 -12.28 39.67 -24.48
C PRO A 9 -13.72 39.43 -25.00
N GLU A 10 -13.78 38.72 -26.14
CA GLU A 10 -15.01 38.25 -26.73
C GLU A 10 -15.60 37.09 -25.95
N SER A 11 -16.90 37.16 -25.72
CA SER A 11 -17.71 36.14 -25.05
C SER A 11 -17.98 34.97 -26.02
N GLY A 12 -17.24 33.85 -25.87
CA GLY A 12 -17.53 32.60 -26.56
C GLY A 12 -18.63 31.82 -25.83
N SER A 13 -19.81 31.71 -26.46
CA SER A 13 -20.90 30.87 -26.02
C SER A 13 -20.56 29.39 -26.17
N ILE A 14 -20.54 28.66 -25.03
CA ILE A 14 -20.41 27.20 -25.02
C ILE A 14 -21.78 26.57 -25.24
N VAL A 15 -21.96 25.93 -26.39
CA VAL A 15 -23.13 25.08 -26.68
C VAL A 15 -22.94 23.74 -25.95
N VAL A 16 -23.76 23.51 -24.93
CA VAL A 16 -23.85 22.23 -24.20
C VAL A 16 -24.66 21.26 -25.03
N GLY A 17 -23.98 20.34 -25.71
CA GLY A 17 -24.58 19.20 -26.38
C GLY A 17 -25.09 18.17 -25.35
N ARG A 18 -26.40 18.00 -25.30
CA ARG A 18 -27.07 16.96 -24.51
C ARG A 18 -26.79 15.60 -25.16
N ARG A 19 -26.00 14.74 -24.49
CA ARG A 19 -25.86 13.31 -24.90
C ARG A 19 -27.06 12.54 -24.43
N GLU A 20 -27.83 12.04 -25.36
CA GLU A 20 -28.89 11.05 -25.15
C GLU A 20 -28.26 9.70 -24.74
N ARG A 21 -28.84 9.07 -23.73
CA ARG A 21 -28.47 7.71 -23.30
C ARG A 21 -29.17 6.71 -24.23
N PRO A 22 -28.49 5.65 -24.68
CA PRO A 22 -29.18 4.57 -25.40
C PRO A 22 -29.97 3.72 -24.43
N ASP A 23 -31.29 3.55 -24.75
CA ASP A 23 -32.20 2.64 -24.07
C ASP A 23 -31.81 1.19 -24.42
N CYS A 24 -31.40 0.43 -23.42
CA CYS A 24 -31.23 -1.02 -23.52
C CYS A 24 -32.54 -1.71 -23.08
N ASN A 25 -33.45 -1.94 -24.01
CA ASN A 25 -34.58 -2.85 -23.83
C ASN A 25 -34.33 -4.14 -24.61
N PRO A 26 -34.34 -5.33 -23.99
CA PRO A 26 -34.20 -6.58 -24.72
C PRO A 26 -35.53 -7.04 -25.34
N PRO A 27 -35.51 -7.56 -26.57
CA PRO A 27 -36.73 -7.92 -27.32
C PRO A 27 -37.14 -9.39 -27.09
N TRP A 28 -37.84 -9.69 -25.97
CA TRP A 28 -38.43 -11.03 -25.83
C TRP A 28 -39.77 -11.10 -25.06
N ALA A 29 -40.57 -10.09 -25.05
CA ALA A 29 -41.89 -10.12 -24.45
C ALA A 29 -42.98 -9.98 -25.51
N THR A 30 -43.33 -11.07 -26.23
CA THR A 30 -44.64 -11.30 -26.83
C THR A 30 -44.74 -12.73 -27.41
N ARG A 31 -45.34 -13.66 -26.69
CA ARG A 31 -46.11 -14.74 -27.29
C ARG A 31 -47.28 -15.06 -26.38
N LEU A 32 -48.42 -14.50 -26.75
CA LEU A 32 -49.77 -14.98 -26.38
C LEU A 32 -50.02 -16.29 -27.10
N ILE A 33 -50.39 -17.36 -26.38
CA ILE A 33 -51.08 -18.52 -26.94
C ILE A 33 -52.32 -18.72 -26.10
N ALA A 34 -53.47 -18.50 -26.78
CA ALA A 34 -54.79 -18.87 -26.31
C ALA A 34 -55.01 -20.38 -26.49
N GLY A 35 -55.61 -21.05 -25.54
CA GLY A 35 -55.91 -22.46 -25.62
C GLY A 35 -56.84 -22.91 -24.49
N ALA A 36 -58.13 -22.81 -24.80
CA ALA A 36 -59.27 -23.67 -24.49
C ALA A 36 -59.42 -24.42 -23.16
N LEU A 37 -60.55 -24.12 -22.54
CA LEU A 37 -61.26 -24.77 -21.45
C LEU A 37 -61.43 -26.29 -21.60
N VAL A 38 -61.15 -27.06 -20.53
CA VAL A 38 -61.85 -28.26 -20.17
C VAL A 38 -62.08 -28.30 -18.67
N PHE A 39 -63.40 -28.22 -18.29
CA PHE A 39 -63.86 -28.44 -16.92
C PHE A 39 -63.85 -29.94 -16.60
N LEU A 40 -63.12 -30.34 -15.54
CA LEU A 40 -63.46 -31.59 -14.83
C LEU A 40 -63.29 -31.31 -13.32
N ALA A 41 -64.46 -31.35 -12.66
CA ALA A 41 -64.62 -31.25 -11.24
C ALA A 41 -64.12 -32.53 -10.57
N PHE A 42 -63.03 -32.44 -9.79
CA PHE A 42 -62.72 -33.45 -8.79
C PHE A 42 -62.63 -32.76 -7.41
N ALA A 43 -63.64 -33.06 -6.60
CA ALA A 43 -63.60 -32.71 -5.19
C ALA A 43 -62.59 -33.63 -4.49
N ALA A 44 -61.43 -33.09 -4.14
CA ALA A 44 -60.43 -33.73 -3.27
C ALA A 44 -60.28 -32.90 -2.02
N PHE A 45 -60.54 -33.51 -0.87
CA PHE A 45 -60.25 -33.04 0.48
C PHE A 45 -58.81 -32.59 0.58
N VAL A 46 -58.60 -31.29 0.74
CA VAL A 46 -57.29 -30.75 1.02
C VAL A 46 -57.23 -30.43 2.52
N ALA A 47 -56.51 -31.26 3.24
CA ALA A 47 -56.07 -30.92 4.60
C ALA A 47 -55.11 -29.69 4.54
N PRO A 48 -55.18 -28.73 5.48
CA PRO A 48 -54.26 -27.62 5.51
C PRO A 48 -52.85 -28.14 5.87
N VAL A 49 -51.95 -28.19 4.88
CA VAL A 49 -50.52 -28.31 5.14
C VAL A 49 -50.09 -26.98 5.69
N ALA A 50 -49.77 -26.97 6.98
CA ALA A 50 -49.06 -25.85 7.63
C ALA A 50 -47.74 -25.63 6.87
N GLN A 51 -47.68 -24.59 6.05
CA GLN A 51 -46.43 -24.11 5.48
C GLN A 51 -45.63 -23.50 6.61
N ALA A 52 -44.67 -24.26 7.10
CA ALA A 52 -43.56 -23.69 7.91
C ALA A 52 -42.80 -22.73 6.98
N SER A 53 -43.07 -21.45 7.14
CA SER A 53 -42.22 -20.39 6.57
C SER A 53 -40.87 -20.55 7.21
N SER A 54 -39.93 -21.18 6.54
CA SER A 54 -38.52 -21.08 6.87
C SER A 54 -38.08 -19.67 6.47
N ASP A 55 -38.25 -18.73 7.37
CA ASP A 55 -37.51 -17.47 7.31
C ASP A 55 -36.01 -17.82 7.42
N LYS A 56 -35.43 -18.11 6.27
CA LYS A 56 -33.98 -17.96 6.11
C LYS A 56 -33.68 -16.48 6.32
N ALA A 57 -33.37 -16.13 7.55
CA ALA A 57 -32.61 -14.93 7.83
C ALA A 57 -31.25 -15.09 7.13
N ASP A 58 -31.16 -14.61 5.89
CA ASP A 58 -29.91 -14.34 5.20
C ASP A 58 -29.24 -13.16 5.90
N THR A 59 -28.76 -13.37 7.11
CA THR A 59 -27.67 -12.60 7.70
C THR A 59 -26.38 -13.29 7.27
N ALA A 60 -25.98 -13.10 6.02
CA ALA A 60 -24.60 -13.21 5.60
C ALA A 60 -23.84 -12.07 6.29
N GLY A 61 -23.64 -12.18 7.60
CA GLY A 61 -22.65 -11.40 8.31
C GLY A 61 -21.31 -11.90 7.83
N GLU A 62 -20.65 -11.15 6.94
CA GLU A 62 -19.23 -11.33 6.68
C GLU A 62 -18.52 -11.31 8.03
N SER A 63 -18.10 -12.48 8.51
CA SER A 63 -17.34 -12.60 9.73
C SER A 63 -15.92 -12.13 9.47
N TYR A 64 -15.70 -10.80 9.53
CA TYR A 64 -14.36 -10.26 9.50
C TYR A 64 -13.58 -10.82 10.68
N GLN A 65 -12.44 -11.44 10.38
CA GLN A 65 -11.52 -11.84 11.45
C GLN A 65 -11.07 -10.58 12.18
N ALA A 66 -11.34 -10.47 13.47
CA ALA A 66 -10.93 -9.35 14.29
C ALA A 66 -9.73 -9.71 15.16
N LEU A 67 -8.72 -8.85 15.17
CA LEU A 67 -7.55 -8.94 16.04
C LEU A 67 -7.69 -7.94 17.18
N TYR A 68 -7.42 -8.40 18.42
CA TYR A 68 -7.56 -7.59 19.63
C TYR A 68 -6.26 -7.58 20.43
N GLY A 69 -5.92 -6.46 21.01
CA GLY A 69 -4.84 -6.32 21.98
C GLY A 69 -4.14 -4.98 21.98
N VAL A 70 -3.24 -4.78 22.95
CA VAL A 70 -2.37 -3.61 23.01
C VAL A 70 -1.27 -3.76 21.96
N PRO A 71 -1.16 -2.84 21.00
CA PRO A 71 -0.19 -2.99 19.92
C PRO A 71 1.18 -2.42 20.30
N TYR A 72 2.21 -3.00 19.71
CA TYR A 72 3.50 -2.35 19.52
C TYR A 72 3.51 -1.60 18.19
N VAL A 73 3.79 -0.30 18.18
CA VAL A 73 3.88 0.51 16.96
C VAL A 73 5.25 0.34 16.31
N GLN A 74 5.27 -0.19 15.09
CA GLN A 74 6.49 -0.41 14.33
C GLN A 74 6.90 0.86 13.58
N ASP A 75 5.98 1.46 12.84
CA ASP A 75 6.13 2.70 12.07
C ASP A 75 4.80 3.45 11.99
N GLY A 76 4.64 4.42 11.06
CA GLY A 76 3.46 5.28 10.97
C GLY A 76 2.19 4.61 10.46
N ASP A 77 2.26 3.42 9.89
CA ASP A 77 1.11 2.68 9.34
C ASP A 77 1.15 1.17 9.64
N THR A 78 2.08 0.73 10.47
CA THR A 78 2.23 -0.68 10.82
C THR A 78 2.32 -0.85 12.33
N VAL A 79 1.49 -1.72 12.87
CA VAL A 79 1.48 -2.12 14.28
C VAL A 79 1.63 -3.63 14.41
N ARG A 80 1.90 -4.11 15.61
CA ARG A 80 1.99 -5.54 15.92
C ARG A 80 1.20 -5.84 17.19
N ILE A 81 0.28 -6.82 17.11
CA ILE A 81 -0.42 -7.37 18.27
C ILE A 81 0.10 -8.80 18.47
N GLY A 82 0.79 -9.05 19.58
CA GLY A 82 1.49 -10.31 19.80
C GLY A 82 2.51 -10.61 18.68
N LYS A 83 2.33 -11.73 17.98
CA LYS A 83 3.18 -12.12 16.85
C LYS A 83 2.69 -11.59 15.50
N GLN A 84 1.43 -11.13 15.41
CA GLN A 84 0.82 -10.70 14.16
C GLN A 84 1.18 -9.25 13.85
N ALA A 85 1.80 -9.03 12.69
CA ALA A 85 1.98 -7.69 12.13
C ALA A 85 0.70 -7.26 11.40
N ILE A 86 0.31 -6.00 11.56
CA ILE A 86 -0.91 -5.41 11.02
C ILE A 86 -0.53 -4.14 10.29
N ARG A 87 -0.80 -4.08 8.98
CA ARG A 87 -0.73 -2.87 8.17
C ARG A 87 -2.08 -2.17 8.17
N LEU A 88 -2.10 -0.90 8.46
CA LEU A 88 -3.31 -0.09 8.42
C LEU A 88 -3.80 0.05 6.97
N PHE A 89 -5.01 -0.46 6.69
CA PHE A 89 -5.60 -0.48 5.35
C PHE A 89 -5.85 0.93 4.81
N GLY A 90 -5.63 1.12 3.51
CA GLY A 90 -6.02 2.32 2.76
C GLY A 90 -5.22 3.58 3.07
N ILE A 91 -4.17 3.50 3.88
CA ILE A 91 -3.28 4.62 4.20
C ILE A 91 -1.82 4.28 3.93
N ASP A 92 -0.98 5.32 3.81
CA ASP A 92 0.46 5.18 3.65
C ASP A 92 1.17 6.31 4.40
N ALA A 93 1.98 5.97 5.40
CA ALA A 93 2.70 6.93 6.22
C ALA A 93 4.14 7.12 5.73
N PRO A 94 4.78 8.25 6.04
CA PRO A 94 6.22 8.43 5.79
C PRO A 94 7.02 7.28 6.40
N GLU A 95 7.96 6.76 5.62
CA GLU A 95 8.86 5.69 6.04
C GLU A 95 9.73 6.15 7.22
N GLN A 96 10.10 5.24 8.12
CA GLN A 96 10.84 5.56 9.35
C GLN A 96 12.06 6.45 9.11
N LYS A 97 12.82 6.21 8.03
CA LYS A 97 14.00 6.99 7.66
C LYS A 97 13.70 8.17 6.73
N GLN A 98 12.44 8.43 6.42
CA GLN A 98 12.05 9.50 5.52
C GLN A 98 12.21 10.86 6.19
N GLY A 99 12.91 11.77 5.48
CA GLY A 99 13.02 13.18 5.83
C GLY A 99 12.02 14.03 5.05
N CYS A 100 11.55 15.09 5.68
CA CYS A 100 10.70 16.13 5.11
C CYS A 100 11.28 17.51 5.42
N ARG A 101 10.72 18.57 4.85
CA ARG A 101 11.03 19.96 5.21
C ARG A 101 9.78 20.66 5.73
N ASP A 102 9.93 21.45 6.77
CA ASP A 102 8.83 22.27 7.29
C ASP A 102 8.57 23.50 6.42
N ARG A 103 7.63 24.36 6.85
CA ARG A 103 7.29 25.62 6.16
C ARG A 103 8.47 26.62 6.05
N HIS A 104 9.47 26.46 6.86
CA HIS A 104 10.70 27.29 6.86
C HIS A 104 11.85 26.64 6.07
N GLY A 105 11.62 25.47 5.47
CA GLY A 105 12.61 24.70 4.74
C GLY A 105 13.54 23.88 5.64
N ALA A 106 13.37 23.89 6.97
CA ALA A 106 14.16 23.10 7.88
C ALA A 106 13.83 21.61 7.76
N ALA A 107 14.90 20.78 7.66
CA ALA A 107 14.74 19.34 7.56
C ALA A 107 14.31 18.72 8.89
N TYR A 108 13.40 17.74 8.82
CA TYR A 108 12.98 16.96 9.98
C TYR A 108 12.66 15.51 9.62
N ALA A 109 12.75 14.61 10.60
CA ALA A 109 12.43 13.19 10.44
C ALA A 109 10.90 12.98 10.47
N CYS A 110 10.23 13.07 9.34
CA CYS A 110 8.77 12.95 9.28
C CYS A 110 8.29 11.52 9.54
N GLY A 111 9.05 10.50 9.15
CA GLY A 111 8.71 9.12 9.48
C GLY A 111 8.69 8.85 10.99
N GLU A 112 9.66 9.37 11.73
CA GLU A 112 9.67 9.29 13.19
C GLU A 112 8.51 10.07 13.83
N ARG A 113 8.12 11.21 13.24
CA ARG A 113 6.94 11.95 13.72
C ARG A 113 5.65 11.21 13.44
N ALA A 114 5.50 10.57 12.27
CA ALA A 114 4.35 9.74 11.95
C ALA A 114 4.21 8.57 12.93
N LYS A 115 5.31 7.85 13.22
CA LYS A 115 5.33 6.81 14.25
C LYS A 115 4.88 7.34 15.62
N ARG A 116 5.44 8.47 16.07
CA ARG A 116 5.04 9.07 17.36
C ARG A 116 3.57 9.50 17.38
N ALA A 117 3.05 10.01 16.27
CA ALA A 117 1.64 10.35 16.14
C ALA A 117 0.75 9.12 16.34
N LEU A 118 1.09 8.00 15.71
CA LEU A 118 0.36 6.74 15.89
C LEU A 118 0.44 6.23 17.34
N VAL A 119 1.62 6.28 17.97
CA VAL A 119 1.78 5.96 19.40
C VAL A 119 0.87 6.83 20.26
N SER A 120 0.84 8.15 20.02
CA SER A 120 0.00 9.08 20.77
C SER A 120 -1.49 8.86 20.54
N LEU A 121 -1.91 8.51 19.31
CA LEU A 121 -3.30 8.21 18.99
C LEU A 121 -3.80 6.94 19.70
N ILE A 122 -2.96 5.94 19.79
CA ILE A 122 -3.26 4.66 20.48
C ILE A 122 -3.19 4.83 22.00
N ASN A 123 -2.25 5.63 22.48
CA ASN A 123 -2.07 5.94 23.90
C ASN A 123 -2.11 4.70 24.82
N ASN A 124 -1.38 3.67 24.42
CA ASN A 124 -1.29 2.38 25.14
C ASN A 124 -2.64 1.64 25.34
N GLN A 125 -3.66 2.01 24.58
CA GLN A 125 -4.96 1.34 24.62
C GLN A 125 -4.97 0.12 23.69
N SER A 126 -5.88 -0.83 23.97
CA SER A 126 -6.12 -1.96 23.08
C SER A 126 -6.75 -1.50 21.77
N LEU A 127 -6.35 -2.15 20.68
CA LEU A 127 -7.00 -2.01 19.38
C LEU A 127 -7.93 -3.19 19.10
N ARG A 128 -8.99 -2.89 18.35
CA ARG A 128 -9.80 -3.85 17.59
C ARG A 128 -9.56 -3.60 16.11
N CYS A 129 -8.89 -4.53 15.45
CA CYS A 129 -8.55 -4.42 14.02
C CYS A 129 -9.38 -5.41 13.22
N LEU A 130 -10.21 -4.91 12.30
CA LEU A 130 -10.99 -5.71 11.35
C LEU A 130 -10.11 -6.02 10.15
N VAL A 131 -9.82 -7.29 9.94
CA VAL A 131 -8.91 -7.75 8.88
C VAL A 131 -9.66 -7.81 7.56
N ASN A 132 -9.18 -7.06 6.55
CA ASN A 132 -9.70 -7.04 5.20
C ASN A 132 -8.95 -8.04 4.30
N ASP A 133 -7.63 -8.23 4.53
CA ASP A 133 -6.77 -9.05 3.68
C ASP A 133 -5.49 -9.46 4.41
N ILE A 134 -4.73 -10.39 3.83
CA ILE A 134 -3.37 -10.76 4.25
C ILE A 134 -2.41 -10.46 3.09
N ASP A 135 -1.44 -9.61 3.32
CA ASP A 135 -0.50 -9.24 2.27
C ASP A 135 0.58 -10.33 2.02
N ARG A 136 1.36 -10.15 0.95
CA ARG A 136 2.44 -11.07 0.55
C ARG A 136 3.53 -11.26 1.62
N TYR A 137 3.59 -10.38 2.62
CA TYR A 137 4.52 -10.46 3.75
C TYR A 137 3.89 -11.08 4.99
N GLN A 138 2.70 -11.68 4.86
CA GLN A 138 1.91 -12.28 5.95
C GLN A 138 1.49 -11.27 7.03
N ARG A 139 1.36 -9.97 6.67
CA ARG A 139 0.76 -8.99 7.55
C ARG A 139 -0.75 -8.96 7.33
N ALA A 140 -1.52 -8.86 8.40
CA ALA A 140 -2.94 -8.56 8.30
C ALA A 140 -3.11 -7.11 7.81
N VAL A 141 -3.90 -6.89 6.77
CA VAL A 141 -4.28 -5.57 6.28
C VAL A 141 -5.63 -5.23 6.86
N ALA A 142 -5.71 -4.21 7.75
CA ALA A 142 -6.88 -4.01 8.59
C ALA A 142 -7.27 -2.55 8.81
N VAL A 143 -8.55 -2.33 9.10
CA VAL A 143 -9.05 -1.07 9.69
C VAL A 143 -9.11 -1.25 11.20
N CYS A 144 -8.42 -0.38 11.93
CA CYS A 144 -8.26 -0.49 13.39
C CYS A 144 -8.99 0.62 14.14
N TYR A 145 -9.54 0.26 15.30
CA TYR A 145 -10.27 1.13 16.20
C TYR A 145 -9.73 0.97 17.62
N LEU A 146 -9.86 1.98 18.47
CA LEU A 146 -9.64 1.80 19.91
C LEU A 146 -10.70 0.85 20.48
N ALA A 147 -10.28 -0.18 21.21
CA ALA A 147 -11.21 -1.22 21.70
C ALA A 147 -12.22 -0.66 22.72
N ASP A 148 -11.78 0.28 23.55
CA ASP A 148 -12.63 0.90 24.60
C ASP A 148 -13.55 1.99 24.06
N GLY A 149 -13.38 2.42 22.78
CA GLY A 149 -14.27 3.35 22.10
C GLY A 149 -15.66 2.79 21.78
N ALA A 150 -15.87 1.47 21.94
CA ALA A 150 -17.19 0.83 21.81
C ALA A 150 -18.10 1.05 23.02
N SER A 151 -17.58 1.54 24.16
CA SER A 151 -18.34 1.97 25.32
C SER A 151 -18.61 3.48 25.26
N GLY A 152 -19.20 3.93 24.12
CA GLY A 152 -19.72 5.29 24.04
C GLY A 152 -20.82 5.48 25.06
N THR A 153 -20.52 6.16 26.18
CA THR A 153 -21.52 6.90 26.93
C THR A 153 -22.28 7.74 25.90
N ARG A 154 -23.52 7.34 25.62
CA ARG A 154 -24.48 8.15 24.88
C ARG A 154 -24.60 9.46 25.65
N SER A 155 -23.86 10.48 25.23
CA SER A 155 -24.15 11.84 25.62
C SER A 155 -25.52 12.17 25.04
N SER A 156 -26.51 12.28 25.92
CA SER A 156 -27.91 12.58 25.62
C SER A 156 -28.11 14.07 25.31
N SER A 157 -27.33 14.62 24.41
CA SER A 157 -27.59 15.93 23.78
C SER A 157 -28.01 15.70 22.34
N GLY A 158 -29.32 15.80 22.11
CA GLY A 158 -30.03 15.49 20.87
C GLY A 158 -29.61 16.34 19.66
N HIS A 159 -28.57 15.92 19.00
CA HIS A 159 -28.33 16.23 17.60
C HIS A 159 -28.01 14.89 16.92
N ALA A 160 -28.83 14.52 15.95
CA ALA A 160 -28.69 13.32 15.12
C ALA A 160 -27.46 13.45 14.20
N GLY A 161 -26.26 13.36 14.79
CA GLY A 161 -24.99 13.19 14.09
C GLY A 161 -24.51 11.77 14.37
N SER A 162 -24.42 10.95 13.35
CA SER A 162 -23.87 9.59 13.38
C SER A 162 -22.50 9.62 14.07
N SER A 163 -22.45 9.19 15.34
CA SER A 163 -21.19 8.97 16.06
C SER A 163 -20.58 7.64 15.59
N SER A 164 -20.19 7.60 14.32
CA SER A 164 -19.33 6.51 13.84
C SER A 164 -17.99 6.64 14.56
N VAL A 165 -17.60 5.59 15.31
CA VAL A 165 -16.29 5.53 15.94
C VAL A 165 -15.23 5.66 14.84
N GLU A 166 -14.48 6.75 14.87
CA GLU A 166 -13.48 7.04 13.86
C GLU A 166 -12.30 6.07 13.98
N SER A 167 -11.89 5.46 12.86
CA SER A 167 -10.78 4.52 12.85
C SER A 167 -9.43 5.22 13.11
N ILE A 168 -8.48 4.49 13.65
CA ILE A 168 -7.07 4.95 13.77
C ILE A 168 -6.52 5.30 12.39
N ASN A 169 -6.90 4.57 11.34
CA ASN A 169 -6.54 4.84 9.95
C ASN A 169 -6.98 6.26 9.54
N ALA A 170 -8.25 6.60 9.75
CA ALA A 170 -8.79 7.93 9.43
C ALA A 170 -8.10 9.03 10.25
N ARG A 171 -7.90 8.81 11.55
CA ARG A 171 -7.25 9.77 12.45
C ARG A 171 -5.79 10.05 12.06
N MET A 172 -5.05 9.03 11.58
CA MET A 172 -3.69 9.23 11.06
C MET A 172 -3.68 10.12 9.82
N VAL A 173 -4.65 9.94 8.91
CA VAL A 173 -4.78 10.78 7.72
C VAL A 173 -5.26 12.19 8.09
N GLU A 174 -6.28 12.31 8.95
CA GLU A 174 -6.81 13.60 9.42
C GLU A 174 -5.75 14.45 10.14
N SER A 175 -4.87 13.82 10.89
CA SER A 175 -3.73 14.49 11.55
C SER A 175 -2.58 14.85 10.59
N GLY A 176 -2.66 14.39 9.33
CA GLY A 176 -1.66 14.62 8.29
C GLY A 176 -0.37 13.81 8.45
N TRP A 177 -0.37 12.75 9.29
CA TRP A 177 0.79 11.87 9.46
C TRP A 177 0.73 10.60 8.64
N ALA A 178 -0.36 10.41 7.86
CA ALA A 178 -0.46 9.46 6.78
C ALA A 178 -1.21 10.08 5.60
N LEU A 179 -1.05 9.51 4.42
CA LEU A 179 -1.75 9.88 3.20
C LEU A 179 -2.80 8.82 2.89
N ALA A 180 -3.90 9.22 2.25
CA ALA A 180 -4.85 8.28 1.66
C ALA A 180 -4.19 7.53 0.51
N TYR A 181 -4.15 6.21 0.60
CA TYR A 181 -3.53 5.38 -0.43
C TYR A 181 -4.60 4.90 -1.42
N ARG A 182 -4.90 5.74 -2.39
CA ARG A 182 -6.00 5.60 -3.36
C ARG A 182 -5.95 4.32 -4.21
N HIS A 183 -4.81 3.64 -4.22
CA HIS A 183 -4.69 2.34 -4.90
C HIS A 183 -5.57 1.27 -4.24
N TYR A 184 -5.80 1.39 -2.93
CA TYR A 184 -6.61 0.44 -2.17
C TYR A 184 -8.00 0.96 -1.79
N SER A 185 -8.12 2.25 -1.44
CA SER A 185 -9.40 2.84 -1.03
C SER A 185 -9.41 4.36 -1.20
N ASN A 186 -10.57 4.91 -1.48
CA ASN A 186 -10.84 6.36 -1.46
C ASN A 186 -11.49 6.84 -0.16
N ASP A 187 -11.75 5.96 0.81
CA ASP A 187 -12.49 6.27 2.04
C ASP A 187 -11.81 7.37 2.88
N PHE A 188 -10.47 7.43 2.83
CA PHE A 188 -9.69 8.40 3.60
C PHE A 188 -9.35 9.68 2.83
N VAL A 189 -9.79 9.83 1.57
CA VAL A 189 -9.53 11.02 0.76
C VAL A 189 -10.13 12.29 1.38
N PRO A 190 -11.36 12.29 1.93
CA PRO A 190 -11.90 13.48 2.60
C PRO A 190 -11.09 13.90 3.82
N ALA A 191 -10.56 12.94 4.59
CA ALA A 191 -9.69 13.21 5.74
C ALA A 191 -8.34 13.83 5.30
N GLU A 192 -7.74 13.29 4.24
CA GLU A 192 -6.51 13.84 3.64
C GLU A 192 -6.70 15.28 3.18
N GLU A 193 -7.82 15.58 2.52
CA GLU A 193 -8.10 16.93 2.02
C GLU A 193 -8.25 17.93 3.19
N ARG A 194 -8.93 17.55 4.28
CA ARG A 194 -9.00 18.38 5.50
C ARG A 194 -7.62 18.61 6.11
N ALA A 195 -6.79 17.58 6.17
CA ALA A 195 -5.42 17.69 6.68
C ALA A 195 -4.56 18.61 5.81
N ARG A 196 -4.68 18.50 4.48
CA ARG A 196 -3.97 19.30 3.49
C ARG A 196 -4.36 20.78 3.58
N LEU A 197 -5.65 21.09 3.62
CA LEU A 197 -6.16 22.46 3.71
C LEU A 197 -5.76 23.13 5.04
N ALA A 198 -5.70 22.36 6.12
CA ALA A 198 -5.29 22.84 7.44
C ALA A 198 -3.75 22.82 7.65
N GLY A 199 -2.94 22.40 6.69
CA GLY A 199 -1.48 22.30 6.81
C GLY A 199 -1.01 21.39 7.93
N ARG A 200 -1.75 20.30 8.23
CA ARG A 200 -1.42 19.39 9.33
C ARG A 200 -0.34 18.40 8.96
N GLY A 201 0.44 17.96 9.95
CA GLY A 201 1.44 16.91 9.80
C GLY A 201 2.47 17.21 8.71
N VAL A 202 2.58 16.36 7.69
CA VAL A 202 3.50 16.55 6.56
C VAL A 202 3.08 17.69 5.64
N TRP A 203 1.81 18.07 5.64
CA TRP A 203 1.25 19.15 4.81
C TRP A 203 1.68 20.56 5.24
N GLN A 204 2.37 20.69 6.38
CA GLN A 204 2.95 21.95 6.82
C GLN A 204 4.14 22.45 5.97
N GLY A 205 4.68 21.61 5.09
CA GLY A 205 5.84 21.95 4.29
C GLY A 205 5.97 21.08 3.03
N THR A 206 7.19 20.67 2.70
CA THR A 206 7.45 19.85 1.52
C THR A 206 7.90 18.44 1.90
N PHE A 207 7.35 17.47 1.22
CA PHE A 207 7.66 16.05 1.43
C PHE A 207 7.49 15.28 0.13
N GLU A 208 8.14 14.15 0.05
CA GLU A 208 7.90 13.18 -1.00
C GLU A 208 6.83 12.18 -0.53
N LYS A 209 5.94 11.75 -1.43
CA LYS A 209 4.93 10.75 -1.08
C LYS A 209 5.62 9.44 -0.68
N PRO A 210 5.17 8.73 0.38
CA PRO A 210 5.88 7.56 0.92
C PRO A 210 6.16 6.48 -0.13
N TRP A 211 5.19 6.18 -1.00
CA TRP A 211 5.37 5.20 -2.08
C TRP A 211 6.39 5.64 -3.14
N VAL A 212 6.52 6.95 -3.42
CA VAL A 212 7.54 7.48 -4.34
C VAL A 212 8.91 7.36 -3.69
N TRP A 213 9.02 7.75 -2.42
CA TRP A 213 10.26 7.66 -1.64
C TRP A 213 10.82 6.22 -1.58
N ARG A 214 9.94 5.22 -1.37
CA ARG A 214 10.32 3.80 -1.40
C ARG A 214 10.91 3.37 -2.75
N HIS A 215 10.28 3.77 -3.86
CA HIS A 215 10.76 3.45 -5.20
C HIS A 215 12.09 4.12 -5.52
N GLN A 216 12.26 5.38 -5.16
CA GLN A 216 13.52 6.10 -5.34
C GLN A 216 14.62 5.54 -4.44
N GLY A 217 14.31 5.17 -3.21
CA GLY A 217 15.25 4.51 -2.31
C GLY A 217 15.77 3.19 -2.88
N ALA A 218 14.89 2.39 -3.45
CA ALA A 218 15.25 1.16 -4.15
C ALA A 218 16.10 1.42 -5.40
N ALA A 219 15.76 2.45 -6.18
CA ALA A 219 16.51 2.86 -7.37
C ALA A 219 17.90 3.37 -6.99
N ARG A 220 18.00 4.24 -5.98
CA ARG A 220 19.31 4.72 -5.46
C ARG A 220 20.16 3.57 -4.94
N ALA A 221 19.59 2.66 -4.15
CA ALA A 221 20.31 1.50 -3.66
C ALA A 221 20.74 0.55 -4.79
N ALA A 222 19.99 0.46 -5.88
CA ALA A 222 20.39 -0.29 -7.07
C ALA A 222 21.51 0.43 -7.82
N GLN A 223 21.40 1.75 -7.98
CA GLN A 223 22.41 2.59 -8.63
C GLN A 223 23.73 2.63 -7.84
N GLU A 224 23.68 2.76 -6.51
CA GLU A 224 24.87 2.69 -5.64
C GLU A 224 25.53 1.31 -5.69
N ARG A 225 24.73 0.23 -5.79
CA ARG A 225 25.26 -1.11 -6.01
C ARG A 225 25.91 -1.23 -7.38
N GLY A 226 25.29 -0.69 -8.43
CA GLY A 226 25.87 -0.60 -9.77
C GLY A 226 27.15 0.20 -9.77
N ALA A 227 27.13 1.43 -9.23
CA ALA A 227 28.29 2.30 -9.16
C ALA A 227 29.45 1.69 -8.35
N ARG A 228 29.18 0.93 -7.28
CA ARG A 228 30.22 0.17 -6.56
C ARG A 228 30.74 -1.01 -7.36
N GLN A 229 29.95 -1.54 -8.28
CA GLN A 229 30.38 -2.62 -9.19
C GLN A 229 31.14 -2.05 -10.40
N ASP A 230 30.77 -0.85 -10.85
CA ASP A 230 31.35 -0.14 -12.00
C ASP A 230 32.47 0.84 -11.59
N ALA A 231 32.69 1.05 -10.28
CA ALA A 231 33.84 1.80 -9.81
C ALA A 231 35.10 1.13 -10.38
N ALA A 232 35.66 1.73 -11.43
CA ALA A 232 36.91 1.28 -12.01
C ALA A 232 37.91 1.12 -10.88
N PRO A 233 38.61 -0.01 -10.80
CA PRO A 233 39.61 -0.19 -9.73
C PRO A 233 40.61 0.94 -9.84
N VAL A 234 40.89 1.56 -8.69
CA VAL A 234 41.96 2.54 -8.58
C VAL A 234 43.19 1.93 -9.23
N GLN A 235 43.86 2.69 -10.10
CA GLN A 235 45.04 2.26 -10.86
C GLN A 235 46.04 1.61 -9.88
N GLY A 236 46.24 0.29 -9.97
CA GLY A 236 47.05 -0.52 -9.08
C GLY A 236 46.31 -1.59 -8.26
N GLN A 237 44.98 -1.68 -8.30
CA GLN A 237 44.23 -2.74 -7.65
C GLN A 237 44.04 -3.95 -8.56
N CYS A 238 44.18 -5.14 -7.98
CA CYS A 238 43.97 -6.41 -8.67
C CYS A 238 42.51 -6.57 -9.07
N GLN A 239 42.24 -6.88 -10.34
CA GLN A 239 40.89 -6.85 -10.94
C GLN A 239 40.25 -8.24 -11.14
N ILE A 240 41.03 -9.31 -11.07
CA ILE A 240 40.55 -10.66 -11.26
C ILE A 240 39.87 -11.13 -9.99
N LYS A 241 38.55 -11.41 -10.09
CA LYS A 241 37.73 -11.83 -8.96
C LYS A 241 37.84 -13.33 -8.75
N GLY A 242 38.31 -13.81 -7.59
CA GLY A 242 38.31 -15.23 -7.22
C GLY A 242 37.25 -15.53 -6.18
N ASN A 243 36.20 -16.27 -6.56
CA ASN A 243 35.12 -16.69 -5.66
C ASN A 243 35.04 -18.22 -5.51
N ILE A 244 34.50 -18.69 -4.42
CA ILE A 244 34.25 -20.09 -4.12
C ILE A 244 32.76 -20.36 -4.35
N ASN A 245 32.43 -21.25 -5.29
CA ASN A 245 31.05 -21.58 -5.59
C ASN A 245 30.40 -22.45 -4.50
N ALA A 246 29.11 -22.78 -4.65
CA ALA A 246 28.36 -23.62 -3.71
C ALA A 246 28.93 -25.05 -3.57
N HIS A 247 29.75 -25.50 -4.51
CA HIS A 247 30.40 -26.84 -4.51
C HIS A 247 31.81 -26.80 -3.95
N GLY A 248 32.28 -25.61 -3.50
CA GLY A 248 33.64 -25.44 -2.97
C GLY A 248 34.71 -25.20 -4.03
N ASP A 249 34.34 -25.09 -5.31
CA ASP A 249 35.30 -24.82 -6.39
C ASP A 249 35.81 -23.39 -6.35
N ARG A 250 37.12 -23.22 -6.47
CA ARG A 250 37.80 -21.94 -6.60
C ARG A 250 37.82 -21.48 -8.05
N ILE A 251 37.03 -20.43 -8.37
CA ILE A 251 36.84 -19.98 -9.74
C ILE A 251 37.28 -18.50 -9.82
N TYR A 252 38.06 -18.14 -10.84
CA TYR A 252 38.34 -16.74 -11.10
C TYR A 252 37.62 -16.22 -12.33
N HIS A 253 37.24 -14.93 -12.29
CA HIS A 253 36.51 -14.21 -13.32
C HIS A 253 37.32 -13.00 -13.76
N LEU A 254 37.46 -12.83 -15.09
CA LEU A 254 38.13 -11.69 -15.69
C LEU A 254 37.16 -10.53 -15.90
N PRO A 255 37.63 -9.27 -15.83
CA PRO A 255 36.83 -8.12 -16.25
C PRO A 255 36.29 -8.33 -17.67
N GLY A 256 35.02 -7.96 -17.90
CA GLY A 256 34.35 -8.13 -19.18
C GLY A 256 33.65 -9.47 -19.41
N GLN A 257 33.85 -10.47 -18.53
CA GLN A 257 33.10 -11.72 -18.62
C GLN A 257 31.64 -11.52 -18.11
N PRO A 258 30.63 -12.21 -18.69
CA PRO A 258 29.22 -12.06 -18.31
C PRO A 258 28.95 -12.26 -16.81
N SER A 259 29.69 -13.17 -16.17
CA SER A 259 29.56 -13.46 -14.75
C SER A 259 30.33 -12.50 -13.85
N TYR A 260 31.24 -11.68 -14.39
CA TYR A 260 32.14 -10.82 -13.60
C TYR A 260 31.36 -9.79 -12.76
N ALA A 261 30.40 -9.11 -13.35
CA ALA A 261 29.59 -8.09 -12.67
C ALA A 261 28.79 -8.68 -11.48
N ASN A 262 28.33 -9.90 -11.62
CA ASN A 262 27.51 -10.59 -10.62
C ASN A 262 28.35 -11.33 -9.55
N THR A 263 29.65 -11.49 -9.76
CA THR A 263 30.53 -12.17 -8.82
C THR A 263 30.89 -11.21 -7.68
N ARG A 264 30.56 -11.59 -6.45
CA ARG A 264 30.95 -10.90 -5.22
C ARG A 264 32.09 -11.66 -4.57
N ILE A 265 32.98 -10.93 -3.90
CA ILE A 265 34.12 -11.46 -3.17
C ILE A 265 33.85 -11.34 -1.68
N SER A 266 33.89 -12.48 -0.99
CA SER A 266 33.68 -12.62 0.45
C SER A 266 35.01 -13.08 1.10
N PRO A 267 35.82 -12.14 1.60
CA PRO A 267 37.14 -12.49 2.17
C PRO A 267 37.06 -13.50 3.32
N GLU A 268 35.98 -13.47 4.08
CA GLU A 268 35.70 -14.41 5.19
C GLU A 268 35.59 -15.87 4.74
N LYS A 269 35.31 -16.12 3.45
CA LYS A 269 35.26 -17.44 2.82
C LYS A 269 36.58 -17.84 2.16
N GLY A 270 37.62 -16.98 2.27
CA GLY A 270 38.88 -17.16 1.59
C GLY A 270 38.88 -16.70 0.12
N GLU A 271 37.85 -15.97 -0.29
CA GLU A 271 37.75 -15.36 -1.62
C GLU A 271 38.60 -14.09 -1.67
N ARG A 272 39.20 -13.79 -2.83
CA ARG A 272 40.08 -12.62 -2.97
C ARG A 272 40.21 -12.16 -4.41
N TYR A 273 40.81 -10.98 -4.56
CA TYR A 273 41.22 -10.45 -5.86
C TYR A 273 42.62 -10.93 -6.23
N PHE A 274 42.87 -11.08 -7.52
CA PHE A 274 44.18 -11.41 -8.10
C PHE A 274 44.54 -10.34 -9.14
N CYS A 275 45.86 -10.03 -9.22
CA CYS A 275 46.35 -9.05 -10.19
C CYS A 275 46.63 -9.65 -11.56
N THR A 276 46.94 -10.94 -11.61
CA THR A 276 47.20 -11.68 -12.86
C THR A 276 46.51 -13.04 -12.84
N GLU A 277 46.23 -13.60 -14.03
CA GLU A 277 45.72 -14.96 -14.13
C GLU A 277 46.74 -15.99 -13.66
N SER A 278 48.02 -15.72 -13.87
CA SER A 278 49.12 -16.57 -13.38
C SER A 278 49.11 -16.71 -11.88
N GLU A 279 48.87 -15.60 -11.16
CA GLU A 279 48.72 -15.59 -9.72
C GLU A 279 47.50 -16.39 -9.26
N ALA A 280 46.36 -16.24 -9.95
CA ALA A 280 45.14 -16.99 -9.62
C ALA A 280 45.35 -18.48 -9.81
N ARG A 281 45.96 -18.92 -10.93
CA ARG A 281 46.28 -20.32 -11.21
C ARG A 281 47.26 -20.91 -10.24
N ALA A 282 48.33 -20.17 -9.91
CA ALA A 282 49.33 -20.58 -8.92
C ALA A 282 48.72 -20.79 -7.52
N ALA A 283 47.65 -20.03 -7.20
CA ALA A 283 46.91 -20.16 -5.97
C ALA A 283 45.82 -21.26 -6.01
N GLY A 284 45.77 -22.07 -7.09
CA GLY A 284 44.84 -23.20 -7.25
C GLY A 284 43.43 -22.81 -7.71
N TRP A 285 43.28 -21.63 -8.36
CA TRP A 285 42.01 -21.18 -8.92
C TRP A 285 41.93 -21.52 -10.42
N ARG A 286 40.74 -21.93 -10.89
CA ARG A 286 40.49 -22.23 -12.31
C ARG A 286 39.68 -21.08 -12.96
N PRO A 287 39.81 -20.87 -14.27
CA PRO A 287 38.99 -19.86 -14.94
C PRO A 287 37.51 -20.22 -14.93
N SER A 288 36.64 -19.21 -14.87
CA SER A 288 35.21 -19.42 -15.10
C SER A 288 34.99 -19.92 -16.52
N ARG A 289 34.14 -20.93 -16.71
CA ARG A 289 33.72 -21.38 -18.03
C ARG A 289 32.74 -20.34 -18.59
N ALA A 290 33.05 -19.74 -19.74
CA ALA A 290 32.04 -19.04 -20.50
C ALA A 290 30.94 -20.03 -20.83
N ARG A 291 29.70 -19.77 -20.43
CA ARG A 291 28.56 -20.48 -21.03
C ARG A 291 28.29 -19.72 -22.33
N ASP A 292 28.53 -20.40 -23.43
CA ASP A 292 28.08 -19.96 -24.75
C ASP A 292 26.56 -19.78 -24.76
#